data_d6d12a8332076b2690c1d4b7ff1885a1
#
_entry.id   d6d12a8332076b2690c1d4b7ff1885a1
#
_cell.length_a   1.000
_cell.length_b   1.000
_cell.length_c   1.000
_cell.angle_alpha   90.00
_cell.angle_beta   90.00
_cell.angle_gamma   90.00
#
_symmetry.space_group_name_H-M   'P 1'
#
loop_
_entity.id
_entity.type
_entity.pdbx_description
1 polymer ?
#
loop_
_entity_poly.entity_id
_entity_poly.type
_entity_poly.pdbx_seq_one_letter_code
_entity_poly.pdbx_strand_id
1 'polypeptide(L)'
;MRPMQSPMRSLFRTGVVLAVMLCGLVSLQPLHAQAEQPCEGSTVDTQGAKTAKAARAFLTQLQTAVQANDKDKIAGMISYPLNVIHGDKRARIRDKQTFLARYDNIFDEHIRQTILKQSPRCLFGNANGEMVGNGEIWFSEMGDGSVKIITVNPSAGM
;
A
#
# COMPACT_ATOMS: atom_id res chain seq x y z
N MET A 1 -42.03 54.67 55.59
CA MET A 1 -43.15 53.91 56.19
C MET A 1 -42.89 52.43 56.04
N ARG A 2 -42.60 51.76 57.06
CA ARG A 2 -42.75 50.32 57.28
C ARG A 2 -44.26 49.97 57.23
N PRO A 3 -44.69 48.68 57.24
CA PRO A 3 -44.02 47.38 57.37
C PRO A 3 -44.61 46.30 56.39
N MET A 4 -44.35 45.11 56.46
CA MET A 4 -44.44 43.96 57.35
C MET A 4 -44.28 42.68 56.51
N GLN A 5 -43.32 41.86 56.78
CA GLN A 5 -43.38 40.62 57.55
C GLN A 5 -44.48 39.63 57.18
N SER A 6 -44.11 38.53 56.66
CA SER A 6 -43.78 37.16 57.14
C SER A 6 -44.94 36.20 56.94
N PRO A 7 -44.83 34.93 57.24
CA PRO A 7 -43.78 33.93 57.04
C PRO A 7 -44.31 32.54 56.49
N MET A 8 -43.36 31.66 56.29
CA MET A 8 -43.47 30.22 56.62
C MET A 8 -44.49 29.34 55.90
N ARG A 9 -44.01 28.30 55.21
CA ARG A 9 -43.99 26.89 55.70
C ARG A 9 -43.47 25.97 54.66
N SER A 10 -42.31 25.43 54.90
CA SER A 10 -41.95 24.01 54.91
C SER A 10 -43.01 23.04 54.42
N LEU A 11 -42.63 22.31 53.34
CA LEU A 11 -43.08 20.94 53.18
C LEU A 11 -41.99 20.15 52.47
N PHE A 12 -41.30 19.33 53.25
CA PHE A 12 -40.51 18.22 52.83
C PHE A 12 -41.31 17.34 51.87
N ARG A 13 -40.80 17.13 50.67
CA ARG A 13 -41.21 15.98 49.88
C ARG A 13 -39.95 15.27 49.41
N THR A 14 -39.68 14.20 50.07
CA THR A 14 -38.80 13.12 49.75
C THR A 14 -39.07 12.67 48.30
N GLY A 15 -38.21 13.06 47.40
CA GLY A 15 -38.20 12.56 46.03
C GLY A 15 -37.05 11.56 45.87
N VAL A 16 -37.43 10.31 45.80
CA VAL A 16 -36.55 9.16 45.53
C VAL A 16 -35.79 9.42 44.24
N VAL A 17 -34.49 9.60 44.35
CA VAL A 17 -33.59 9.65 43.20
C VAL A 17 -33.39 8.20 42.71
N LEU A 18 -34.13 7.82 41.70
CA LEU A 18 -33.94 6.57 40.97
C LEU A 18 -32.69 6.74 40.10
N ALA A 19 -31.55 6.33 40.61
CA ALA A 19 -30.33 6.21 39.82
C ALA A 19 -30.49 5.07 38.82
N VAL A 20 -30.85 5.41 37.58
CA VAL A 20 -30.81 4.47 36.45
C VAL A 20 -29.35 4.29 36.08
N MET A 21 -28.72 3.22 36.58
CA MET A 21 -27.47 2.71 36.06
C MET A 21 -27.73 2.21 34.65
N LEU A 22 -27.42 3.04 33.64
CA LEU A 22 -27.23 2.56 32.27
C LEU A 22 -25.92 1.77 32.24
N CYS A 23 -26.02 0.45 32.44
CA CYS A 23 -24.96 -0.48 32.09
C CYS A 23 -24.78 -0.43 30.57
N GLY A 24 -23.80 0.38 30.12
CA GLY A 24 -23.38 0.38 28.71
C GLY A 24 -22.81 -0.98 28.36
N LEU A 25 -23.59 -1.79 27.66
CA LEU A 25 -23.10 -2.99 26.97
C LEU A 25 -22.12 -2.51 25.90
N VAL A 26 -20.83 -2.48 26.22
CA VAL A 26 -19.77 -2.39 25.24
C VAL A 26 -19.84 -3.69 24.43
N SER A 27 -20.53 -3.63 23.30
CA SER A 27 -20.52 -4.71 22.33
C SER A 27 -19.11 -4.82 21.79
N LEU A 28 -18.34 -5.79 22.29
CA LEU A 28 -17.14 -6.29 21.66
C LEU A 28 -17.55 -6.89 20.31
N GLN A 29 -17.55 -6.07 19.26
CA GLN A 29 -17.70 -6.56 17.92
C GLN A 29 -16.43 -7.36 17.62
N PRO A 30 -16.55 -8.66 17.26
CA PRO A 30 -15.39 -9.39 16.78
C PRO A 30 -14.87 -8.66 15.56
N LEU A 31 -13.55 -8.33 15.56
CA LEU A 31 -12.87 -7.95 14.34
C LEU A 31 -13.14 -9.08 13.35
N HIS A 32 -14.06 -8.88 12.45
CA HIS A 32 -14.21 -9.75 11.30
C HIS A 32 -12.91 -9.59 10.53
N ALA A 33 -12.04 -10.61 10.61
CA ALA A 33 -10.99 -10.79 9.63
C ALA A 33 -11.72 -10.81 8.28
N GLN A 34 -11.65 -9.70 7.56
CA GLN A 34 -12.18 -9.64 6.20
C GLN A 34 -11.42 -10.70 5.44
N ALA A 35 -12.13 -11.77 5.05
CA ALA A 35 -11.60 -12.76 4.15
C ALA A 35 -11.12 -12.00 2.92
N GLU A 36 -9.81 -11.94 2.75
CA GLU A 36 -9.20 -11.19 1.66
C GLU A 36 -9.69 -11.81 0.36
N GLN A 37 -10.37 -10.99 -0.44
CA GLN A 37 -10.95 -11.43 -1.69
C GLN A 37 -9.87 -11.99 -2.63
N PRO A 38 -10.16 -13.07 -3.35
CA PRO A 38 -9.24 -13.60 -4.36
C PRO A 38 -8.91 -12.51 -5.37
N CYS A 39 -7.64 -12.37 -5.71
CA CYS A 39 -7.21 -11.44 -6.73
C CYS A 39 -7.54 -12.01 -8.11
N GLU A 40 -8.53 -11.45 -8.77
CA GLU A 40 -8.83 -11.80 -10.15
C GLU A 40 -7.60 -11.51 -11.03
N GLY A 41 -7.20 -12.49 -11.86
CA GLY A 41 -6.04 -12.37 -12.74
C GLY A 41 -4.65 -12.53 -12.08
N SER A 42 -4.56 -12.78 -10.76
CA SER A 42 -3.28 -13.09 -10.14
C SER A 42 -2.81 -14.48 -10.55
N THR A 43 -1.58 -14.56 -11.01
CA THR A 43 -0.92 -15.83 -11.39
C THR A 43 0.39 -16.07 -10.65
N VAL A 44 0.79 -15.19 -9.74
CA VAL A 44 2.06 -15.30 -9.01
C VAL A 44 2.19 -16.62 -8.25
N ASP A 45 1.09 -17.14 -7.70
CA ASP A 45 1.08 -18.39 -6.95
C ASP A 45 1.31 -19.62 -7.86
N THR A 46 1.05 -19.50 -9.15
CA THR A 46 1.30 -20.59 -10.13
C THR A 46 2.79 -20.73 -10.47
N GLN A 47 3.63 -19.73 -10.14
CA GLN A 47 5.08 -19.75 -10.35
C GLN A 47 5.84 -20.57 -9.29
N GLY A 48 5.13 -21.11 -8.30
CA GLY A 48 5.67 -21.86 -7.18
C GLY A 48 5.83 -20.99 -5.92
N ALA A 49 5.70 -21.63 -4.77
CA ALA A 49 5.62 -20.94 -3.47
C ALA A 49 6.87 -20.09 -3.14
N LYS A 50 8.07 -20.56 -3.54
CA LYS A 50 9.32 -19.81 -3.30
C LYS A 50 9.35 -18.53 -4.11
N THR A 51 9.07 -18.59 -5.40
CA THR A 51 9.02 -17.43 -6.31
C THR A 51 7.94 -16.46 -5.89
N ALA A 52 6.73 -16.94 -5.59
CA ALA A 52 5.65 -16.09 -5.11
C ALA A 52 6.01 -15.33 -3.81
N LYS A 53 6.67 -16.00 -2.87
CA LYS A 53 7.14 -15.37 -1.62
C LYS A 53 8.18 -14.28 -1.91
N ALA A 54 9.14 -14.57 -2.77
CA ALA A 54 10.19 -13.62 -3.14
C ALA A 54 9.63 -12.40 -3.87
N ALA A 55 8.70 -12.60 -4.80
CA ALA A 55 8.02 -11.55 -5.54
C ALA A 55 7.23 -10.60 -4.62
N ARG A 56 6.44 -11.16 -3.70
CA ARG A 56 5.68 -10.37 -2.70
C ARG A 56 6.58 -9.56 -1.78
N ALA A 57 7.66 -10.17 -1.29
CA ALA A 57 8.63 -9.50 -0.43
C ALA A 57 9.34 -8.37 -1.19
N PHE A 58 9.70 -8.60 -2.45
CA PHE A 58 10.32 -7.60 -3.31
C PHE A 58 9.40 -6.40 -3.52
N LEU A 59 8.12 -6.62 -3.90
CA LEU A 59 7.17 -5.54 -4.07
C LEU A 59 6.99 -4.73 -2.78
N THR A 60 6.88 -5.39 -1.63
CA THR A 60 6.77 -4.69 -0.34
C THR A 60 7.99 -3.81 -0.06
N GLN A 61 9.19 -4.29 -0.36
CA GLN A 61 10.42 -3.48 -0.22
C GLN A 61 10.46 -2.31 -1.20
N LEU A 62 10.00 -2.53 -2.45
CA LEU A 62 9.91 -1.47 -3.46
C LEU A 62 8.91 -0.39 -3.04
N GLN A 63 7.74 -0.78 -2.54
CA GLN A 63 6.74 0.15 -2.01
C GLN A 63 7.30 1.00 -0.86
N THR A 64 8.01 0.39 0.07
CA THR A 64 8.66 1.10 1.18
C THR A 64 9.68 2.12 0.66
N ALA A 65 10.51 1.74 -0.33
CA ALA A 65 11.50 2.64 -0.91
C ALA A 65 10.85 3.80 -1.68
N VAL A 66 9.78 3.53 -2.44
CA VAL A 66 9.01 4.54 -3.17
C VAL A 66 8.34 5.52 -2.20
N GLN A 67 7.70 5.02 -1.14
CA GLN A 67 7.07 5.85 -0.12
C GLN A 67 8.07 6.76 0.60
N ALA A 68 9.28 6.26 0.85
CA ALA A 68 10.38 7.02 1.45
C ALA A 68 11.10 7.94 0.44
N ASN A 69 10.75 7.90 -0.84
CA ASN A 69 11.48 8.54 -1.93
C ASN A 69 12.99 8.23 -1.92
N ASP A 70 13.33 6.98 -1.54
CA ASP A 70 14.71 6.50 -1.47
C ASP A 70 15.19 6.06 -2.87
N LYS A 71 15.60 7.05 -3.66
CA LYS A 71 16.05 6.86 -5.04
C LYS A 71 17.26 5.91 -5.13
N ASP A 72 18.15 5.95 -4.15
CA ASP A 72 19.34 5.10 -4.10
C ASP A 72 19.00 3.63 -3.86
N LYS A 73 18.07 3.36 -2.96
CA LYS A 73 17.56 2.03 -2.69
C LYS A 73 16.83 1.46 -3.91
N ILE A 74 15.96 2.26 -4.54
CA ILE A 74 15.27 1.87 -5.78
C ILE A 74 16.28 1.54 -6.87
N ALA A 75 17.30 2.38 -7.06
CA ALA A 75 18.38 2.15 -8.03
C ALA A 75 19.14 0.84 -7.76
N GLY A 76 19.30 0.46 -6.49
CA GLY A 76 19.88 -0.82 -6.09
C GLY A 76 18.99 -2.04 -6.37
N MET A 77 17.69 -1.83 -6.57
CA MET A 77 16.71 -2.88 -6.90
C MET A 77 16.60 -3.14 -8.41
N ILE A 78 17.37 -2.46 -9.23
CA ILE A 78 17.33 -2.57 -10.68
C ILE A 78 18.42 -3.52 -11.21
N SER A 79 18.09 -4.31 -12.21
CA SER A 79 19.04 -5.02 -13.07
C SER A 79 19.47 -4.10 -14.21
N TYR A 80 20.76 -3.84 -14.29
CA TYR A 80 21.29 -3.03 -15.40
C TYR A 80 21.87 -3.92 -16.51
N PRO A 81 21.67 -3.55 -17.78
CA PRO A 81 20.97 -2.36 -18.27
C PRO A 81 19.44 -2.50 -18.15
N LEU A 82 18.79 -1.48 -17.54
CA LEU A 82 17.34 -1.41 -17.41
C LEU A 82 16.69 -1.09 -18.76
N ASN A 83 15.65 -1.80 -19.12
CA ASN A 83 14.80 -1.44 -20.27
C ASN A 83 13.75 -0.40 -19.84
N VAL A 84 13.67 0.72 -20.57
CA VAL A 84 12.62 1.72 -20.40
C VAL A 84 11.84 1.82 -21.71
N ILE A 85 10.52 1.64 -21.62
CA ILE A 85 9.60 1.70 -22.75
C ILE A 85 8.72 2.95 -22.57
N HIS A 86 8.66 3.81 -23.59
CA HIS A 86 7.84 5.01 -23.57
C HIS A 86 7.10 5.15 -24.88
N GLY A 87 5.87 4.64 -24.93
CA GLY A 87 5.14 4.43 -26.18
C GLY A 87 5.90 3.48 -27.09
N ASP A 88 6.18 3.92 -28.32
CA ASP A 88 6.95 3.14 -29.30
C ASP A 88 8.48 3.23 -29.10
N LYS A 89 8.92 4.08 -28.19
CA LYS A 89 10.35 4.31 -27.95
C LYS A 89 10.87 3.37 -26.87
N ARG A 90 12.04 2.79 -27.13
CA ARG A 90 12.77 1.93 -26.21
C ARG A 90 14.13 2.55 -25.89
N ALA A 91 14.45 2.64 -24.61
CA ALA A 91 15.75 3.09 -24.13
C ALA A 91 16.36 2.05 -23.20
N ARG A 92 17.68 2.01 -23.14
CA ARG A 92 18.41 1.18 -22.18
C ARG A 92 19.22 2.08 -21.25
N ILE A 93 18.93 2.01 -19.98
CA ILE A 93 19.66 2.73 -18.93
C ILE A 93 20.78 1.80 -18.44
N ARG A 94 22.02 2.20 -18.72
CA ARG A 94 23.17 1.31 -18.60
C ARG A 94 23.62 1.06 -17.15
N ASP A 95 23.42 2.04 -16.29
CA ASP A 95 23.97 2.03 -14.94
C ASP A 95 23.14 2.85 -13.95
N LYS A 96 23.46 2.70 -12.67
CA LYS A 96 22.81 3.39 -11.57
C LYS A 96 22.90 4.92 -11.69
N GLN A 97 24.02 5.47 -12.10
CA GLN A 97 24.20 6.92 -12.19
C GLN A 97 23.29 7.52 -13.25
N THR A 98 23.21 6.89 -14.42
CA THR A 98 22.30 7.28 -15.50
C THR A 98 20.84 7.16 -15.07
N PHE A 99 20.49 6.13 -14.30
CA PHE A 99 19.15 5.98 -13.75
C PHE A 99 18.80 7.12 -12.78
N LEU A 100 19.67 7.41 -11.82
CA LEU A 100 19.45 8.48 -10.85
C LEU A 100 19.29 9.85 -11.51
N ALA A 101 20.09 10.13 -12.55
CA ALA A 101 19.99 11.37 -13.32
C ALA A 101 18.66 11.51 -14.09
N ARG A 102 17.96 10.41 -14.35
CA ARG A 102 16.68 10.36 -15.08
C ARG A 102 15.52 9.85 -14.22
N TYR A 103 15.73 9.75 -12.91
CA TYR A 103 14.79 9.10 -12.00
C TYR A 103 13.37 9.60 -12.18
N ASP A 104 13.14 10.91 -12.12
CA ASP A 104 11.80 11.49 -12.14
C ASP A 104 11.08 11.33 -13.50
N ASN A 105 11.82 11.05 -14.58
CA ASN A 105 11.27 10.72 -15.90
C ASN A 105 10.96 9.22 -16.06
N ILE A 106 11.61 8.36 -15.28
CA ILE A 106 11.44 6.89 -15.35
C ILE A 106 10.46 6.43 -14.25
N PHE A 107 10.61 6.96 -13.04
CA PHE A 107 9.72 6.75 -11.90
C PHE A 107 8.89 8.03 -11.68
N ASP A 108 8.10 8.39 -12.68
CA ASP A 108 7.15 9.50 -12.62
C ASP A 108 6.03 9.22 -11.60
N GLU A 109 5.10 10.15 -11.47
CA GLU A 109 4.01 10.01 -10.51
C GLU A 109 3.10 8.83 -10.82
N HIS A 110 2.85 8.55 -12.11
CA HIS A 110 2.04 7.40 -12.52
C HIS A 110 2.70 6.08 -12.07
N ILE A 111 3.98 5.88 -12.35
CA ILE A 111 4.74 4.71 -11.91
C ILE A 111 4.74 4.58 -10.37
N ARG A 112 5.00 5.66 -9.66
CA ARG A 112 5.00 5.64 -8.18
C ARG A 112 3.64 5.24 -7.61
N GLN A 113 2.58 5.84 -8.11
CA GLN A 113 1.22 5.52 -7.66
C GLN A 113 0.80 4.09 -8.00
N THR A 114 1.17 3.60 -9.18
CA THR A 114 0.90 2.21 -9.58
C THR A 114 1.59 1.23 -8.63
N ILE A 115 2.87 1.47 -8.30
CA ILE A 115 3.60 0.64 -7.32
C ILE A 115 2.90 0.67 -5.96
N LEU A 116 2.56 1.84 -5.44
CA LEU A 116 1.97 1.99 -4.11
C LEU A 116 0.57 1.36 -3.99
N LYS A 117 -0.20 1.35 -5.06
CA LYS A 117 -1.55 0.78 -5.10
C LYS A 117 -1.57 -0.73 -5.31
N GLN A 118 -0.50 -1.30 -5.86
CA GLN A 118 -0.45 -2.73 -6.16
C GLN A 118 -0.47 -3.57 -4.89
N SER A 119 -1.43 -4.48 -4.79
CA SER A 119 -1.42 -5.48 -3.72
C SER A 119 -0.32 -6.51 -3.97
N PRO A 120 0.57 -6.79 -3.01
CA PRO A 120 1.57 -7.86 -3.16
C PRO A 120 0.96 -9.26 -3.37
N ARG A 121 -0.30 -9.45 -2.99
CA ARG A 121 -1.01 -10.71 -3.22
C ARG A 121 -1.54 -10.83 -4.65
N CYS A 122 -1.76 -9.72 -5.32
CA CYS A 122 -2.43 -9.62 -6.60
C CYS A 122 -1.42 -9.36 -7.74
N LEU A 123 -0.31 -10.06 -7.73
CA LEU A 123 0.68 -9.97 -8.79
C LEU A 123 0.33 -10.91 -9.95
N PHE A 124 0.47 -10.43 -11.16
CA PHE A 124 0.55 -11.29 -12.35
C PHE A 124 1.99 -11.78 -12.48
N GLY A 125 2.17 -13.06 -12.78
CA GLY A 125 3.49 -13.66 -13.05
C GLY A 125 3.44 -14.63 -14.23
N ASN A 126 4.50 -14.67 -15.01
CA ASN A 126 4.71 -15.62 -16.08
C ASN A 126 6.22 -15.94 -16.23
N ALA A 127 6.60 -16.69 -17.27
CA ALA A 127 8.00 -17.05 -17.52
C ALA A 127 8.96 -15.86 -17.74
N ASN A 128 8.44 -14.65 -17.97
CA ASN A 128 9.24 -13.44 -18.15
C ASN A 128 9.43 -12.65 -16.85
N GLY A 129 8.75 -13.03 -15.78
CA GLY A 129 8.78 -12.37 -14.47
C GLY A 129 7.41 -11.98 -13.96
N GLU A 130 7.39 -11.12 -12.96
CA GLU A 130 6.21 -10.59 -12.32
C GLU A 130 5.96 -9.14 -12.72
N MET A 131 4.69 -8.77 -12.76
CA MET A 131 4.22 -7.49 -13.26
C MET A 131 3.51 -6.70 -12.17
N VAL A 132 3.81 -5.42 -12.06
CA VAL A 132 3.06 -4.42 -11.28
C VAL A 132 2.20 -3.60 -12.24
N GLY A 133 0.95 -3.38 -11.87
CA GLY A 133 -0.03 -2.67 -12.68
C GLY A 133 -0.40 -3.47 -13.95
N ASN A 134 -0.47 -2.76 -15.05
CA ASN A 134 -0.78 -3.30 -16.38
C ASN A 134 0.47 -3.45 -17.27
N GLY A 135 1.65 -3.63 -16.66
CA GLY A 135 2.94 -3.73 -17.34
C GLY A 135 3.86 -2.53 -17.10
N GLU A 136 3.53 -1.67 -16.15
CA GLU A 136 4.35 -0.51 -15.81
C GLU A 136 5.71 -0.91 -15.27
N ILE A 137 5.76 -1.94 -14.44
CA ILE A 137 7.01 -2.50 -13.91
C ILE A 137 7.02 -4.01 -14.17
N TRP A 138 8.15 -4.50 -14.64
CA TRP A 138 8.47 -5.91 -14.66
C TRP A 138 9.72 -6.17 -13.83
N PHE A 139 9.67 -7.19 -13.00
CA PHE A 139 10.79 -7.64 -12.19
C PHE A 139 10.89 -9.18 -12.26
N SER A 140 12.06 -9.72 -12.01
CA SER A 140 12.28 -11.16 -12.07
C SER A 140 13.39 -11.59 -11.13
N GLU A 141 13.39 -12.86 -10.76
CA GLU A 141 14.50 -13.50 -10.07
C GLU A 141 15.70 -13.64 -11.01
N MET A 142 16.87 -13.20 -10.54
CA MET A 142 18.14 -13.31 -11.25
C MET A 142 18.80 -14.65 -10.97
N GLY A 143 19.82 -15.00 -11.74
CA GLY A 143 20.57 -16.24 -11.58
C GLY A 143 21.26 -16.41 -10.22
N ASP A 144 21.49 -15.31 -9.50
CA ASP A 144 22.03 -15.29 -8.14
C ASP A 144 20.95 -15.39 -7.05
N GLY A 145 19.69 -15.52 -7.44
CA GLY A 145 18.53 -15.59 -6.56
C GLY A 145 18.02 -14.21 -6.07
N SER A 146 18.66 -13.11 -6.45
CA SER A 146 18.14 -11.77 -6.17
C SER A 146 16.96 -11.46 -7.08
N VAL A 147 15.98 -10.67 -6.60
CA VAL A 147 14.89 -10.16 -7.44
C VAL A 147 15.20 -8.73 -7.86
N LYS A 148 15.06 -8.42 -9.15
CA LYS A 148 15.41 -7.11 -9.71
C LYS A 148 14.37 -6.63 -10.71
N ILE A 149 14.19 -5.31 -10.80
CA ILE A 149 13.42 -4.65 -11.85
C ILE A 149 14.22 -4.79 -13.16
N ILE A 150 13.56 -5.28 -14.20
CA ILE A 150 14.16 -5.51 -15.53
C ILE A 150 13.58 -4.58 -16.59
N THR A 151 12.36 -4.08 -16.40
CA THR A 151 11.69 -3.17 -17.33
C THR A 151 10.82 -2.17 -16.58
N VAL A 152 10.82 -0.91 -17.03
CA VAL A 152 9.88 0.13 -16.62
C VAL A 152 9.20 0.67 -17.88
N ASN A 153 7.88 0.76 -17.85
CA ASN A 153 7.05 1.26 -18.93
C ASN A 153 6.09 2.35 -18.42
N PRO A 154 6.52 3.62 -18.37
CA PRO A 154 5.68 4.72 -17.90
C PRO A 154 4.41 4.95 -18.73
N SER A 155 4.35 4.38 -19.94
CA SER A 155 3.19 4.52 -20.83
C SER A 155 2.20 3.36 -20.75
N ALA A 156 2.48 2.32 -19.96
CA ALA A 156 1.54 1.24 -19.77
C ALA A 156 0.34 1.72 -18.95
N GLY A 157 -0.83 1.18 -19.23
CA GLY A 157 -2.05 1.49 -18.48
C GLY A 157 -2.64 2.89 -18.70
N MET A 158 -2.09 3.67 -19.64
CA MET A 158 -2.61 4.99 -20.01
C MET A 158 -3.51 4.92 -21.23
#